data_57ac22c8575dfdfb5f359821680294b9
#
_entry.id   57ac22c8575dfdfb5f359821680294b9
#
_cell.length_a   1.000
_cell.length_b   1.000
_cell.length_c   1.000
_cell.angle_alpha   90.00
_cell.angle_beta   90.00
_cell.angle_gamma   90.00
#
_symmetry.space_group_name_H-M   'P 1'
#
loop_
_entity.id
_entity.type
_entity.pdbx_description
1 polymer ?
#
loop_
_entity_poly.entity_id
_entity_poly.type
_entity_poly.pdbx_seq_one_letter_code
_entity_poly.pdbx_strand_id
1 'polypeptide(L)'
;MSRDTTPLERQLKNFISDGTPSDIIARYESLPERAQKSDFGRFDNNVVVLDTETTGFSLAHDELTQIAAARVENGEIVDWFVTFVNPGKPIPEDVAHLTDIHDEDVADAPSASEALADLAAFVGDAVVVAHNAEFDRNFTTKHPTGYPLLENTWVDSLDLSRIALPRMKSHRLIDLVKAFGAPRSTHRADEDVAATCALLRILLAAVEAMPTMLLREIASMAEPNDWPTVVVFKYFAERAVETSEEKPPPFSLRTLRRERVGKTDLRPLVDADEIAADPGRSLLLPTADAVAQAFTAEGVVGSLYEEYEQRGEQVAMAEAVRNAFARSRNLMVEAGTGVGKSMAYLLPAAIIARDNGINVGVATKTNALLDQL
;
A
#
# COMPACT_ATOMS: atom_id res chain seq x y z
N MET A 1 -28.90 -25.57 -9.62
CA MET A 1 -27.79 -25.85 -10.53
C MET A 1 -26.55 -25.18 -9.96
N SER A 2 -25.68 -25.93 -9.33
CA SER A 2 -24.38 -25.46 -8.84
C SER A 2 -23.54 -25.14 -10.07
N ARG A 3 -23.13 -23.85 -10.25
CA ARG A 3 -22.12 -23.51 -11.26
C ARG A 3 -20.82 -24.15 -10.81
N ASP A 4 -20.27 -25.02 -11.66
CA ASP A 4 -18.91 -25.53 -11.48
C ASP A 4 -17.96 -24.34 -11.47
N THR A 5 -17.39 -24.03 -10.29
CA THR A 5 -16.41 -22.97 -10.15
C THR A 5 -15.12 -23.37 -10.86
N THR A 6 -14.59 -22.48 -11.70
CA THR A 6 -13.31 -22.71 -12.40
C THR A 6 -12.17 -22.88 -11.39
N PRO A 7 -11.05 -23.53 -11.75
CA PRO A 7 -9.88 -23.64 -10.87
C PRO A 7 -9.40 -22.27 -10.36
N LEU A 8 -9.45 -21.22 -11.19
CA LEU A 8 -9.08 -19.85 -10.84
C LEU A 8 -10.02 -19.25 -9.80
N GLU A 9 -11.36 -19.47 -9.92
CA GLU A 9 -12.32 -19.00 -8.91
C GLU A 9 -12.06 -19.58 -7.52
N ARG A 10 -11.68 -20.86 -7.43
CA ARG A 10 -11.32 -21.50 -6.16
C ARG A 10 -10.02 -20.96 -5.59
N GLN A 11 -9.06 -20.63 -6.45
CA GLN A 11 -7.77 -20.09 -6.06
C GLN A 11 -7.92 -18.68 -5.50
N LEU A 12 -8.61 -17.78 -6.22
CA LEU A 12 -8.79 -16.38 -5.85
C LEU A 12 -9.52 -16.20 -4.50
N LYS A 13 -10.53 -17.05 -4.21
CA LYS A 13 -11.28 -17.01 -2.95
C LYS A 13 -10.42 -17.13 -1.70
N ASN A 14 -9.29 -17.82 -1.77
CA ASN A 14 -8.39 -17.96 -0.63
C ASN A 14 -7.62 -16.67 -0.33
N PHE A 15 -7.49 -15.77 -1.32
CA PHE A 15 -6.72 -14.54 -1.24
C PHE A 15 -7.57 -13.27 -1.10
N ILE A 16 -8.88 -13.38 -1.21
CA ILE A 16 -9.82 -12.26 -1.05
C ILE A 16 -10.39 -12.25 0.37
N SER A 17 -10.58 -11.05 0.91
CA SER A 17 -11.17 -10.82 2.23
C SER A 17 -12.60 -11.35 2.30
N ASP A 18 -12.95 -11.93 3.45
CA ASP A 18 -14.27 -12.48 3.70
C ASP A 18 -15.34 -11.38 3.58
N GLY A 19 -16.53 -11.75 3.10
CA GLY A 19 -17.62 -10.80 2.88
C GLY A 19 -17.44 -9.88 1.67
N THR A 20 -16.45 -10.14 0.79
CA THR A 20 -16.32 -9.40 -0.47
C THR A 20 -17.55 -9.67 -1.36
N PRO A 21 -18.21 -8.61 -1.89
CA PRO A 21 -19.35 -8.75 -2.79
C PRO A 21 -19.02 -9.56 -4.04
N SER A 22 -20.00 -10.32 -4.54
CA SER A 22 -19.81 -11.23 -5.68
C SER A 22 -19.46 -10.52 -6.99
N ASP A 23 -19.92 -9.30 -7.20
CA ASP A 23 -19.56 -8.46 -8.34
C ASP A 23 -18.09 -8.03 -8.32
N ILE A 24 -17.54 -7.77 -7.14
CA ILE A 24 -16.10 -7.49 -6.97
C ILE A 24 -15.27 -8.76 -7.25
N ILE A 25 -15.72 -9.92 -6.77
CA ILE A 25 -15.04 -11.19 -7.06
C ILE A 25 -15.04 -11.45 -8.56
N ALA A 26 -16.20 -11.36 -9.23
CA ALA A 26 -16.30 -11.54 -10.66
C ALA A 26 -15.42 -10.57 -11.47
N ARG A 27 -15.32 -9.31 -10.99
CA ARG A 27 -14.42 -8.32 -11.58
C ARG A 27 -12.95 -8.77 -11.47
N TYR A 28 -12.51 -9.25 -10.30
CA TYR A 28 -11.13 -9.71 -10.13
C TYR A 28 -10.83 -10.94 -10.98
N GLU A 29 -11.79 -11.88 -11.08
CA GLU A 29 -11.69 -13.07 -11.94
C GLU A 29 -11.52 -12.72 -13.43
N SER A 30 -12.08 -11.60 -13.87
CA SER A 30 -11.97 -11.15 -15.27
C SER A 30 -10.64 -10.46 -15.61
N LEU A 31 -9.84 -10.04 -14.61
CA LEU A 31 -8.65 -9.23 -14.82
C LEU A 31 -7.57 -9.91 -15.68
N PRO A 32 -7.24 -11.20 -15.51
CA PRO A 32 -6.23 -11.85 -16.36
C PRO A 32 -6.61 -11.86 -17.85
N GLU A 33 -7.88 -12.10 -18.17
CA GLU A 33 -8.37 -12.05 -19.55
C GLU A 33 -8.34 -10.63 -20.12
N ARG A 34 -8.75 -9.63 -19.31
CA ARG A 34 -8.67 -8.23 -19.70
C ARG A 34 -7.23 -7.79 -19.93
N ALA A 35 -6.31 -8.18 -19.05
CA ALA A 35 -4.90 -7.88 -19.17
C ALA A 35 -4.30 -8.37 -20.48
N GLN A 36 -4.76 -9.52 -20.99
CA GLN A 36 -4.30 -10.06 -22.28
C GLN A 36 -4.85 -9.31 -23.50
N LYS A 37 -6.04 -8.71 -23.37
CA LYS A 37 -6.76 -8.08 -24.49
C LYS A 37 -6.60 -6.56 -24.56
N SER A 38 -6.25 -5.92 -23.45
CA SER A 38 -6.13 -4.46 -23.37
C SER A 38 -4.77 -3.98 -23.88
N ASP A 39 -4.81 -2.81 -24.50
CA ASP A 39 -3.64 -1.98 -24.81
C ASP A 39 -3.53 -0.90 -23.75
N PHE A 40 -2.44 -0.90 -22.98
CA PHE A 40 -2.17 0.07 -21.92
C PHE A 40 -1.25 1.22 -22.39
N GLY A 41 -1.03 1.36 -23.70
CA GLY A 41 -0.31 2.47 -24.33
C GLY A 41 1.12 2.58 -23.82
N ARG A 42 1.47 3.70 -23.19
CA ARG A 42 2.85 3.91 -22.70
C ARG A 42 3.29 2.94 -21.61
N PHE A 43 2.35 2.28 -20.91
CA PHE A 43 2.68 1.27 -19.91
C PHE A 43 2.83 -0.15 -20.49
N ASP A 44 2.60 -0.30 -21.80
CA ASP A 44 2.97 -1.48 -22.58
C ASP A 44 4.29 -1.28 -23.35
N ASN A 45 4.81 -0.04 -23.39
CA ASN A 45 5.97 0.31 -24.20
C ASN A 45 6.93 1.18 -23.38
N ASN A 46 8.24 0.95 -23.58
CA ASN A 46 9.31 1.64 -22.89
C ASN A 46 9.16 1.57 -21.35
N VAL A 47 8.91 0.37 -20.85
CA VAL A 47 8.84 0.06 -19.43
C VAL A 47 9.98 -0.87 -19.08
N VAL A 48 10.63 -0.64 -17.95
CA VAL A 48 11.60 -1.55 -17.36
C VAL A 48 11.07 -1.97 -15.99
N VAL A 49 10.82 -3.26 -15.84
CA VAL A 49 10.51 -3.84 -14.52
C VAL A 49 11.82 -4.24 -13.87
N LEU A 50 12.01 -3.85 -12.61
CA LEU A 50 13.25 -3.99 -11.88
C LEU A 50 13.00 -4.60 -10.51
N ASP A 51 13.94 -5.42 -10.06
CA ASP A 51 14.00 -5.96 -8.70
C ASP A 51 15.45 -6.12 -8.26
N THR A 52 15.70 -5.99 -6.96
CA THR A 52 17.06 -6.05 -6.39
C THR A 52 17.10 -6.93 -5.15
N GLU A 53 18.15 -7.76 -5.07
CA GLU A 53 18.51 -8.46 -3.85
C GLU A 53 19.68 -7.75 -3.16
N THR A 54 19.69 -7.81 -1.84
CA THR A 54 20.63 -7.07 -1.00
C THR A 54 21.10 -7.92 0.17
N THR A 55 22.18 -7.51 0.86
CA THR A 55 22.63 -8.16 2.09
C THR A 55 21.74 -7.91 3.30
N GLY A 56 20.64 -7.13 3.14
CA GLY A 56 19.68 -6.79 4.19
C GLY A 56 18.91 -5.51 3.87
N PHE A 57 18.16 -4.99 4.85
CA PHE A 57 17.19 -3.90 4.62
C PHE A 57 17.73 -2.49 4.94
N SER A 58 18.93 -2.39 5.50
CA SER A 58 19.48 -1.11 5.95
C SER A 58 20.24 -0.41 4.85
N LEU A 59 19.69 0.65 4.27
CA LEU A 59 20.37 1.43 3.23
C LEU A 59 21.76 1.94 3.66
N ALA A 60 21.97 2.18 4.96
CA ALA A 60 23.25 2.66 5.49
C ALA A 60 24.30 1.55 5.63
N HIS A 61 23.89 0.30 5.77
CA HIS A 61 24.77 -0.81 6.12
C HIS A 61 24.75 -1.95 5.11
N ASP A 62 23.71 -2.08 4.30
CA ASP A 62 23.55 -3.20 3.39
C ASP A 62 23.85 -2.80 1.94
N GLU A 63 24.22 -3.79 1.14
CA GLU A 63 24.69 -3.61 -0.23
C GLU A 63 23.96 -4.54 -1.18
N LEU A 64 23.95 -4.20 -2.48
CA LEU A 64 23.36 -5.00 -3.54
C LEU A 64 24.11 -6.33 -3.71
N THR A 65 23.37 -7.42 -3.94
CA THR A 65 23.88 -8.75 -4.28
C THR A 65 23.42 -9.22 -5.65
N GLN A 66 22.23 -8.80 -6.09
CA GLN A 66 21.75 -9.08 -7.45
C GLN A 66 20.90 -7.90 -7.93
N ILE A 67 20.95 -7.63 -9.23
CA ILE A 67 20.05 -6.73 -9.94
C ILE A 67 19.45 -7.50 -11.11
N ALA A 68 18.15 -7.48 -11.24
CA ALA A 68 17.46 -7.96 -12.42
C ALA A 68 16.52 -6.89 -12.97
N ALA A 69 16.49 -6.75 -14.29
CA ALA A 69 15.56 -5.87 -14.98
C ALA A 69 15.12 -6.50 -16.29
N ALA A 70 13.85 -6.30 -16.65
CA ALA A 70 13.28 -6.72 -17.92
C ALA A 70 12.69 -5.53 -18.65
N ARG A 71 13.06 -5.36 -19.91
CA ARG A 71 12.44 -4.37 -20.80
C ARG A 71 11.15 -4.94 -21.38
N VAL A 72 10.10 -4.17 -21.29
CA VAL A 72 8.77 -4.52 -21.81
C VAL A 72 8.42 -3.60 -22.96
N GLU A 73 8.06 -4.20 -24.10
CA GLU A 73 7.53 -3.54 -25.29
C GLU A 73 6.33 -4.31 -25.81
N ASN A 74 5.28 -3.62 -26.19
CA ASN A 74 4.00 -4.22 -26.61
C ASN A 74 3.43 -5.21 -25.58
N GLY A 75 3.71 -4.97 -24.28
CA GLY A 75 3.28 -5.83 -23.19
C GLY A 75 4.03 -7.15 -23.05
N GLU A 76 5.10 -7.36 -23.82
CA GLU A 76 5.95 -8.54 -23.79
C GLU A 76 7.37 -8.18 -23.36
N ILE A 77 8.04 -9.11 -22.68
CA ILE A 77 9.46 -8.94 -22.32
C ILE A 77 10.30 -9.13 -23.58
N VAL A 78 11.07 -8.10 -23.95
CA VAL A 78 11.91 -8.12 -25.16
C VAL A 78 13.40 -8.18 -24.87
N ASP A 79 13.82 -7.79 -23.67
CA ASP A 79 15.23 -7.81 -23.27
C ASP A 79 15.39 -7.97 -21.76
N TRP A 80 16.55 -8.45 -21.32
CA TRP A 80 16.87 -8.72 -19.93
C TRP A 80 18.23 -8.14 -19.57
N PHE A 81 18.29 -7.58 -18.37
CA PHE A 81 19.51 -7.25 -17.65
C PHE A 81 19.51 -8.03 -16.34
N VAL A 82 20.44 -8.96 -16.15
CA VAL A 82 20.57 -9.72 -14.91
C VAL A 82 22.05 -9.81 -14.56
N THR A 83 22.43 -9.37 -13.37
CA THR A 83 23.80 -9.46 -12.90
C THR A 83 23.84 -9.67 -11.38
N PHE A 84 24.75 -10.52 -10.92
CA PHE A 84 25.18 -10.47 -9.54
C PHE A 84 26.00 -9.20 -9.30
N VAL A 85 26.09 -8.78 -8.04
CA VAL A 85 26.85 -7.61 -7.61
C VAL A 85 27.70 -8.03 -6.43
N ASN A 86 28.99 -7.71 -6.46
CA ASN A 86 29.87 -7.95 -5.32
C ASN A 86 29.58 -6.91 -4.22
N PRO A 87 29.01 -7.32 -3.06
CA PRO A 87 28.67 -6.41 -1.97
C PRO A 87 29.90 -5.90 -1.20
N GLY A 88 31.11 -6.45 -1.44
CA GLY A 88 32.33 -6.10 -0.72
C GLY A 88 32.33 -6.52 0.76
N LYS A 89 31.36 -7.34 1.17
CA LYS A 89 31.19 -7.87 2.53
C LYS A 89 30.49 -9.24 2.48
N PRO A 90 30.62 -10.07 3.52
CA PRO A 90 29.90 -11.34 3.58
C PRO A 90 28.36 -11.14 3.57
N ILE A 91 27.66 -12.04 2.89
CA ILE A 91 26.19 -12.12 2.90
C ILE A 91 25.76 -12.81 4.18
N PRO A 92 24.85 -12.22 4.99
CA PRO A 92 24.31 -12.88 6.18
C PRO A 92 23.63 -14.22 5.85
N GLU A 93 23.80 -15.22 6.70
CA GLU A 93 23.33 -16.59 6.45
C GLU A 93 21.81 -16.67 6.25
N ASP A 94 21.04 -15.86 6.98
CA ASP A 94 19.58 -15.75 6.85
C ASP A 94 19.17 -15.13 5.50
N VAL A 95 19.93 -14.18 4.99
CA VAL A 95 19.72 -13.58 3.66
C VAL A 95 20.11 -14.57 2.57
N ALA A 96 21.28 -15.21 2.67
CA ALA A 96 21.72 -16.22 1.72
C ALA A 96 20.69 -17.37 1.62
N HIS A 97 20.10 -17.77 2.74
CA HIS A 97 19.06 -18.80 2.76
C HIS A 97 17.72 -18.33 2.14
N LEU A 98 17.42 -17.05 2.21
CA LEU A 98 16.20 -16.47 1.64
C LEU A 98 16.29 -16.30 0.12
N THR A 99 17.43 -15.77 -0.35
CA THR A 99 17.66 -15.37 -1.77
C THR A 99 18.33 -16.47 -2.60
N ASP A 100 18.85 -17.52 -1.93
CA ASP A 100 19.71 -18.55 -2.54
C ASP A 100 20.92 -17.95 -3.26
N ILE A 101 21.48 -16.83 -2.70
CA ILE A 101 22.70 -16.17 -3.19
C ILE A 101 23.75 -16.27 -2.10
N HIS A 102 24.91 -16.84 -2.46
CA HIS A 102 26.01 -17.09 -1.53
C HIS A 102 27.25 -16.26 -1.89
N ASP A 103 28.21 -16.13 -0.95
CA ASP A 103 29.43 -15.37 -1.15
C ASP A 103 30.20 -15.80 -2.40
N GLU A 104 30.16 -17.09 -2.75
CA GLU A 104 30.79 -17.67 -3.93
C GLU A 104 30.18 -17.19 -5.26
N ASP A 105 28.90 -16.88 -5.28
CA ASP A 105 28.18 -16.41 -6.47
C ASP A 105 28.55 -14.95 -6.82
N VAL A 106 28.88 -14.16 -5.79
CA VAL A 106 29.17 -12.72 -5.94
C VAL A 106 30.64 -12.37 -5.89
N ALA A 107 31.52 -13.35 -5.61
CA ALA A 107 32.97 -13.11 -5.41
C ALA A 107 33.64 -12.44 -6.63
N ASP A 108 33.34 -12.92 -7.83
CA ASP A 108 33.87 -12.43 -9.11
C ASP A 108 32.87 -11.51 -9.85
N ALA A 109 31.76 -11.13 -9.21
CA ALA A 109 30.78 -10.24 -9.80
C ALA A 109 31.27 -8.78 -9.88
N PRO A 110 30.73 -7.96 -10.80
CA PRO A 110 31.03 -6.55 -10.86
C PRO A 110 30.73 -5.82 -9.55
N SER A 111 31.44 -4.73 -9.33
CA SER A 111 31.12 -3.81 -8.22
C SER A 111 29.75 -3.16 -8.41
N ALA A 112 29.14 -2.66 -7.35
CA ALA A 112 27.89 -1.91 -7.43
C ALA A 112 28.01 -0.71 -8.39
N SER A 113 29.18 -0.05 -8.45
CA SER A 113 29.39 1.08 -9.36
C SER A 113 29.34 0.67 -10.84
N GLU A 114 29.93 -0.47 -11.20
CA GLU A 114 29.90 -0.99 -12.58
C GLU A 114 28.50 -1.49 -12.96
N ALA A 115 27.92 -2.32 -12.11
CA ALA A 115 26.57 -2.88 -12.34
C ALA A 115 25.49 -1.79 -12.49
N LEU A 116 25.58 -0.72 -11.68
CA LEU A 116 24.62 0.40 -11.74
C LEU A 116 24.84 1.30 -12.96
N ALA A 117 26.08 1.44 -13.45
CA ALA A 117 26.32 2.14 -14.71
C ALA A 117 25.69 1.41 -15.90
N ASP A 118 25.85 0.08 -15.94
CA ASP A 118 25.24 -0.77 -16.96
C ASP A 118 23.71 -0.80 -16.85
N LEU A 119 23.17 -0.87 -15.63
CA LEU A 119 21.74 -0.77 -15.38
C LEU A 119 21.16 0.56 -15.87
N ALA A 120 21.82 1.69 -15.56
CA ALA A 120 21.37 3.01 -16.00
C ALA A 120 21.36 3.11 -17.53
N ALA A 121 22.34 2.54 -18.21
CA ALA A 121 22.38 2.45 -19.66
C ALA A 121 21.27 1.56 -20.22
N PHE A 122 20.98 0.44 -19.56
CA PHE A 122 19.87 -0.46 -19.91
C PHE A 122 18.52 0.22 -19.72
N VAL A 123 18.28 0.91 -18.61
CA VAL A 123 17.00 1.57 -18.31
C VAL A 123 16.75 2.75 -19.26
N GLY A 124 17.73 3.59 -19.52
CA GLY A 124 17.58 4.79 -20.35
C GLY A 124 16.50 5.72 -19.81
N ASP A 125 15.54 6.10 -20.65
CA ASP A 125 14.41 6.99 -20.33
C ASP A 125 13.09 6.23 -20.00
N ALA A 126 13.17 4.91 -19.81
CA ALA A 126 12.01 4.08 -19.54
C ALA A 126 11.32 4.42 -18.21
N VAL A 127 10.01 4.11 -18.15
CA VAL A 127 9.30 4.04 -16.87
C VAL A 127 9.80 2.83 -16.10
N VAL A 128 10.27 3.03 -14.88
CA VAL A 128 10.75 1.94 -14.00
C VAL A 128 9.59 1.46 -13.12
N VAL A 129 9.37 0.17 -13.08
CA VAL A 129 8.36 -0.46 -12.23
C VAL A 129 9.03 -1.46 -11.29
N ALA A 130 8.73 -1.38 -10.01
CA ALA A 130 9.18 -2.35 -9.02
C ALA A 130 8.05 -2.67 -8.02
N HIS A 131 8.20 -3.75 -7.26
CA HIS A 131 7.24 -4.12 -6.23
C HIS A 131 7.75 -3.71 -4.85
N ASN A 132 7.28 -2.59 -4.30
CA ASN A 132 7.84 -1.81 -3.21
C ASN A 132 9.01 -0.94 -3.70
N ALA A 133 8.75 -0.19 -4.76
CA ALA A 133 9.74 0.53 -5.57
C ALA A 133 10.66 1.49 -4.81
N GLU A 134 10.25 1.98 -3.63
CA GLU A 134 11.12 2.81 -2.79
C GLU A 134 12.38 2.05 -2.35
N PHE A 135 12.27 0.77 -2.08
CA PHE A 135 13.40 -0.08 -1.69
C PHE A 135 14.42 -0.16 -2.83
N ASP A 136 13.99 -0.59 -4.01
CA ASP A 136 14.87 -0.75 -5.17
C ASP A 136 15.48 0.56 -5.63
N ARG A 137 14.67 1.62 -5.66
CA ARG A 137 15.12 2.97 -5.98
C ARG A 137 16.22 3.43 -5.02
N ASN A 138 16.03 3.25 -3.72
CA ASN A 138 17.01 3.68 -2.72
C ASN A 138 18.33 2.94 -2.87
N PHE A 139 18.32 1.63 -3.06
CA PHE A 139 19.55 0.84 -3.24
C PHE A 139 20.24 1.12 -4.57
N THR A 140 19.49 1.22 -5.67
CA THR A 140 20.06 1.51 -7.00
C THR A 140 20.59 2.94 -7.13
N THR A 141 20.05 3.88 -6.36
CA THR A 141 20.51 5.28 -6.36
C THR A 141 21.39 5.64 -5.16
N LYS A 142 21.84 4.65 -4.39
CA LYS A 142 22.79 4.82 -3.29
C LYS A 142 24.17 5.27 -3.78
N HIS A 143 24.61 4.77 -4.93
CA HIS A 143 25.90 5.06 -5.55
C HIS A 143 25.76 6.11 -6.66
N PRO A 144 26.79 6.97 -6.89
CA PRO A 144 26.70 8.04 -7.90
C PRO A 144 26.42 7.55 -9.32
N THR A 145 26.87 6.36 -9.68
CA THR A 145 26.63 5.77 -11.02
C THR A 145 25.16 5.39 -11.25
N GLY A 146 24.38 5.22 -10.18
CA GLY A 146 22.94 5.02 -10.24
C GLY A 146 22.10 6.30 -10.25
N TYR A 147 22.69 7.49 -10.01
CA TYR A 147 21.94 8.75 -9.99
C TYR A 147 21.13 9.06 -11.26
N PRO A 148 21.53 8.65 -12.48
CA PRO A 148 20.67 8.82 -13.65
C PRO A 148 19.27 8.24 -13.47
N LEU A 149 19.10 7.16 -12.69
CA LEU A 149 17.83 6.53 -12.42
C LEU A 149 16.87 7.39 -11.57
N LEU A 150 17.35 8.46 -10.93
CA LEU A 150 16.51 9.43 -10.22
C LEU A 150 15.61 10.25 -11.18
N GLU A 151 16.02 10.41 -12.42
CA GLU A 151 15.29 11.16 -13.44
C GLU A 151 14.13 10.34 -14.05
N ASN A 152 14.16 9.00 -13.88
CA ASN A 152 13.10 8.13 -14.39
C ASN A 152 11.83 8.28 -13.57
N THR A 153 10.69 8.04 -14.23
CA THR A 153 9.41 7.86 -13.53
C THR A 153 9.37 6.48 -12.89
N TRP A 154 9.24 6.43 -11.57
CA TRP A 154 9.10 5.17 -10.82
C TRP A 154 7.63 4.87 -10.53
N VAL A 155 7.20 3.65 -10.78
CA VAL A 155 5.85 3.17 -10.49
C VAL A 155 5.95 2.02 -9.50
N ASP A 156 5.27 2.14 -8.37
CA ASP A 156 5.20 1.11 -7.36
C ASP A 156 4.00 0.18 -7.61
N SER A 157 4.28 -1.07 -8.00
CA SER A 157 3.24 -2.08 -8.23
C SER A 157 2.55 -2.51 -6.93
N LEU A 158 3.19 -2.37 -5.76
CA LEU A 158 2.58 -2.59 -4.46
C LEU A 158 1.50 -1.53 -4.18
N ASP A 159 1.78 -0.26 -4.44
CA ASP A 159 0.79 0.82 -4.32
C ASP A 159 -0.37 0.63 -5.28
N LEU A 160 -0.08 0.29 -6.56
CA LEU A 160 -1.13 -0.04 -7.52
C LEU A 160 -2.02 -1.16 -7.01
N SER A 161 -1.42 -2.22 -6.47
CA SER A 161 -2.18 -3.38 -5.97
C SER A 161 -3.10 -3.01 -4.80
N ARG A 162 -2.62 -2.18 -3.87
CA ARG A 162 -3.39 -1.71 -2.70
C ARG A 162 -4.60 -0.88 -3.12
N ILE A 163 -4.44 -0.04 -4.13
CA ILE A 163 -5.50 0.86 -4.62
C ILE A 163 -6.45 0.12 -5.56
N ALA A 164 -5.93 -0.65 -6.52
CA ALA A 164 -6.74 -1.31 -7.54
C ALA A 164 -7.45 -2.58 -7.04
N LEU A 165 -6.85 -3.26 -6.05
CA LEU A 165 -7.31 -4.54 -5.52
C LEU A 165 -7.53 -4.50 -3.99
N PRO A 166 -8.30 -3.55 -3.44
CA PRO A 166 -8.39 -3.31 -1.99
C PRO A 166 -9.04 -4.45 -1.19
N ARG A 167 -9.54 -5.48 -1.86
CA ARG A 167 -10.16 -6.65 -1.23
C ARG A 167 -9.22 -7.86 -1.15
N MET A 168 -7.98 -7.72 -1.60
CA MET A 168 -6.97 -8.75 -1.38
C MET A 168 -6.57 -8.79 0.10
N LYS A 169 -6.38 -9.98 0.66
CA LYS A 169 -5.90 -10.19 2.05
C LYS A 169 -4.44 -9.78 2.20
N SER A 170 -3.67 -9.90 1.14
CA SER A 170 -2.25 -9.57 1.10
C SER A 170 -1.89 -8.96 -0.25
N HIS A 171 -0.96 -8.01 -0.22
CA HIS A 171 -0.42 -7.35 -1.42
C HIS A 171 1.06 -7.71 -1.66
N ARG A 172 1.60 -8.75 -0.99
CA ARG A 172 2.92 -9.26 -1.30
C ARG A 172 2.93 -9.89 -2.70
N LEU A 173 4.01 -9.71 -3.44
CA LEU A 173 4.17 -10.23 -4.79
C LEU A 173 3.78 -11.70 -4.88
N ILE A 174 4.34 -12.54 -4.00
CA ILE A 174 4.09 -13.98 -3.95
C ILE A 174 2.60 -14.35 -3.79
N ASP A 175 1.84 -13.57 -3.04
CA ASP A 175 0.42 -13.82 -2.81
C ASP A 175 -0.43 -13.38 -4.00
N LEU A 176 -0.09 -12.23 -4.60
CA LEU A 176 -0.77 -11.71 -5.80
C LEU A 176 -0.56 -12.62 -7.00
N VAL A 177 0.68 -13.07 -7.26
CA VAL A 177 0.96 -13.97 -8.39
C VAL A 177 0.27 -15.33 -8.20
N LYS A 178 0.20 -15.86 -6.99
CA LYS A 178 -0.57 -17.07 -6.68
C LYS A 178 -2.06 -16.86 -6.88
N ALA A 179 -2.61 -15.71 -6.48
CA ALA A 179 -4.03 -15.41 -6.62
C ALA A 179 -4.47 -15.34 -8.09
N PHE A 180 -3.65 -14.79 -8.96
CA PHE A 180 -3.97 -14.58 -10.38
C PHE A 180 -3.33 -15.61 -11.33
N GLY A 181 -2.60 -16.61 -10.79
CA GLY A 181 -1.99 -17.66 -11.61
C GLY A 181 -0.81 -17.18 -12.47
N ALA A 182 -0.14 -16.10 -12.05
CA ALA A 182 1.06 -15.57 -12.69
C ALA A 182 2.32 -16.42 -12.35
N PRO A 183 3.46 -16.22 -13.03
CA PRO A 183 4.72 -16.88 -12.71
C PRO A 183 5.09 -16.79 -11.23
N ARG A 184 5.84 -17.75 -10.71
CA ARG A 184 6.19 -17.79 -9.29
C ARG A 184 7.20 -16.69 -8.94
N SER A 185 7.09 -16.15 -7.75
CA SER A 185 8.06 -15.32 -7.06
C SER A 185 8.80 -16.17 -6.03
N THR A 186 10.12 -16.10 -5.98
CA THR A 186 10.96 -17.01 -5.18
C THR A 186 12.06 -16.30 -4.39
N HIS A 187 12.06 -14.97 -4.34
CA HIS A 187 13.16 -14.15 -3.79
C HIS A 187 14.46 -14.32 -4.58
N ARG A 188 14.34 -14.45 -5.90
CA ARG A 188 15.40 -14.22 -6.87
C ARG A 188 14.96 -13.11 -7.78
N ALA A 189 15.81 -12.11 -7.96
CA ALA A 189 15.42 -10.90 -8.66
C ALA A 189 14.90 -11.16 -10.09
N ASP A 190 15.47 -12.10 -10.83
CA ASP A 190 15.03 -12.44 -12.18
C ASP A 190 13.64 -13.08 -12.23
N GLU A 191 13.31 -13.96 -11.27
CA GLU A 191 11.99 -14.57 -11.17
C GLU A 191 10.95 -13.56 -10.68
N ASP A 192 11.33 -12.68 -9.74
CA ASP A 192 10.45 -11.65 -9.19
C ASP A 192 10.16 -10.55 -10.22
N VAL A 193 11.11 -10.23 -11.08
CA VAL A 193 10.88 -9.37 -12.27
C VAL A 193 9.87 -10.00 -13.22
N ALA A 194 10.02 -11.28 -13.58
CA ALA A 194 9.07 -11.96 -14.47
C ALA A 194 7.65 -12.00 -13.85
N ALA A 195 7.57 -12.26 -12.55
CA ALA A 195 6.33 -12.24 -11.79
C ALA A 195 5.68 -10.84 -11.77
N THR A 196 6.49 -9.81 -11.56
CA THR A 196 6.05 -8.40 -11.54
C THR A 196 5.60 -7.94 -12.92
N CYS A 197 6.27 -8.34 -14.02
CA CYS A 197 5.82 -8.05 -15.38
C CYS A 197 4.40 -8.60 -15.65
N ALA A 198 4.16 -9.86 -15.30
CA ALA A 198 2.84 -10.47 -15.47
C ALA A 198 1.77 -9.80 -14.57
N LEU A 199 2.13 -9.47 -13.32
CA LEU A 199 1.25 -8.79 -12.38
C LEU A 199 0.92 -7.37 -12.83
N LEU A 200 1.89 -6.63 -13.37
CA LEU A 200 1.70 -5.25 -13.83
C LEU A 200 0.52 -5.12 -14.78
N ARG A 201 0.43 -5.97 -15.80
CA ARG A 201 -0.69 -5.93 -16.75
C ARG A 201 -2.05 -6.18 -16.08
N ILE A 202 -2.10 -7.08 -15.08
CA ILE A 202 -3.31 -7.32 -14.28
C ILE A 202 -3.69 -6.07 -13.47
N LEU A 203 -2.70 -5.40 -12.88
CA LEU A 203 -2.92 -4.17 -12.11
C LEU A 203 -3.37 -3.02 -13.01
N LEU A 204 -2.77 -2.87 -14.19
CA LEU A 204 -3.19 -1.87 -15.17
C LEU A 204 -4.64 -2.12 -15.64
N ALA A 205 -5.01 -3.37 -15.90
CA ALA A 205 -6.40 -3.74 -16.21
C ALA A 205 -7.36 -3.42 -15.06
N ALA A 206 -6.91 -3.60 -13.81
CA ALA A 206 -7.71 -3.26 -12.64
C ALA A 206 -7.89 -1.75 -12.47
N VAL A 207 -6.85 -0.95 -12.74
CA VAL A 207 -6.92 0.53 -12.74
C VAL A 207 -7.81 1.02 -13.88
N GLU A 208 -7.63 0.54 -15.11
CA GLU A 208 -8.47 0.87 -16.28
C GLU A 208 -9.96 0.59 -16.01
N ALA A 209 -10.27 -0.47 -15.27
CA ALA A 209 -11.64 -0.83 -14.91
C ALA A 209 -12.26 0.02 -13.78
N MET A 210 -11.53 0.98 -13.23
CA MET A 210 -12.06 1.87 -12.20
C MET A 210 -13.06 2.87 -12.80
N PRO A 211 -14.06 3.31 -12.00
CA PRO A 211 -14.92 4.42 -12.42
C PRO A 211 -14.09 5.68 -12.75
N THR A 212 -14.39 6.32 -13.87
CA THR A 212 -13.68 7.53 -14.35
C THR A 212 -13.56 8.61 -13.29
N MET A 213 -14.60 8.79 -12.48
CA MET A 213 -14.61 9.78 -11.40
C MET A 213 -13.60 9.43 -10.30
N LEU A 214 -13.48 8.15 -9.95
CA LEU A 214 -12.51 7.70 -8.97
C LEU A 214 -11.08 7.86 -9.50
N LEU A 215 -10.84 7.53 -10.78
CA LEU A 215 -9.54 7.77 -11.42
C LEU A 215 -9.13 9.24 -11.36
N ARG A 216 -10.06 10.16 -11.66
CA ARG A 216 -9.81 11.60 -11.61
C ARG A 216 -9.53 12.09 -10.20
N GLU A 217 -10.25 11.59 -9.21
CA GLU A 217 -10.02 11.97 -7.82
C GLU A 217 -8.63 11.51 -7.36
N ILE A 218 -8.27 10.24 -7.60
CA ILE A 218 -6.93 9.72 -7.29
C ILE A 218 -5.85 10.52 -8.04
N ALA A 219 -6.05 10.78 -9.32
CA ALA A 219 -5.12 11.56 -10.15
C ALA A 219 -4.89 12.99 -9.64
N SER A 220 -5.84 13.55 -8.91
CA SER A 220 -5.76 14.91 -8.33
C SER A 220 -5.15 14.96 -6.94
N MET A 221 -4.91 13.80 -6.28
CA MET A 221 -4.44 13.74 -4.89
C MET A 221 -2.97 14.11 -4.71
N ALA A 222 -2.15 13.93 -5.75
CA ALA A 222 -0.73 14.18 -5.67
C ALA A 222 -0.12 14.60 -7.01
N GLU A 223 1.03 15.28 -6.95
CA GLU A 223 1.89 15.48 -8.11
C GLU A 223 2.90 14.32 -8.22
N PRO A 224 3.44 14.05 -9.44
CA PRO A 224 4.39 12.95 -9.66
C PRO A 224 5.65 13.01 -8.78
N ASN A 225 6.08 14.20 -8.38
CA ASN A 225 7.23 14.37 -7.49
C ASN A 225 6.94 13.93 -6.05
N ASP A 226 5.67 14.02 -5.61
CA ASP A 226 5.26 13.65 -4.27
C ASP A 226 4.87 12.16 -4.20
N TRP A 227 4.24 11.66 -5.28
CA TRP A 227 3.84 10.26 -5.41
C TRP A 227 3.96 9.81 -6.89
N PRO A 228 5.10 9.26 -7.30
CA PRO A 228 5.36 8.94 -8.70
C PRO A 228 4.33 7.99 -9.34
N THR A 229 3.79 7.04 -8.59
CA THR A 229 2.78 6.08 -9.08
C THR A 229 1.48 6.75 -9.57
N VAL A 230 1.22 8.00 -9.16
CA VAL A 230 0.04 8.77 -9.62
C VAL A 230 -0.02 8.93 -11.14
N VAL A 231 1.12 8.84 -11.84
CA VAL A 231 1.17 8.95 -13.31
C VAL A 231 0.32 7.90 -14.02
N VAL A 232 0.14 6.73 -13.40
CA VAL A 232 -0.73 5.66 -13.93
C VAL A 232 -2.20 6.12 -13.88
N PHE A 233 -2.63 6.65 -12.74
CA PHE A 233 -4.00 7.14 -12.57
C PHE A 233 -4.29 8.37 -13.44
N LYS A 234 -3.34 9.31 -13.56
CA LYS A 234 -3.45 10.47 -14.47
C LYS A 234 -3.66 10.00 -15.91
N TYR A 235 -2.85 9.06 -16.38
CA TYR A 235 -2.96 8.51 -17.73
C TYR A 235 -4.34 7.88 -18.01
N PHE A 236 -4.82 7.00 -17.14
CA PHE A 236 -6.12 6.37 -17.33
C PHE A 236 -7.30 7.33 -17.13
N ALA A 237 -7.17 8.33 -16.26
CA ALA A 237 -8.18 9.37 -16.10
C ALA A 237 -8.34 10.23 -17.37
N GLU A 238 -7.24 10.59 -18.04
CA GLU A 238 -7.23 11.31 -19.32
C GLU A 238 -7.86 10.45 -20.43
N ARG A 239 -7.41 9.22 -20.57
CA ARG A 239 -7.92 8.27 -21.59
C ARG A 239 -9.42 7.97 -21.42
N ALA A 240 -9.91 7.86 -20.19
CA ALA A 240 -11.33 7.63 -19.91
C ALA A 240 -12.21 8.84 -20.29
N VAL A 241 -11.67 10.05 -20.33
CA VAL A 241 -12.38 11.27 -20.79
C VAL A 241 -12.59 11.24 -22.29
N GLU A 242 -11.59 10.81 -23.04
CA GLU A 242 -11.65 10.77 -24.51
C GLU A 242 -12.70 9.77 -25.03
N THR A 243 -13.00 8.74 -24.21
CA THR A 243 -13.95 7.67 -24.58
C THR A 243 -15.37 7.87 -24.06
N SER A 244 -15.63 8.87 -23.18
CA SER A 244 -16.96 9.09 -22.60
C SER A 244 -17.66 10.30 -23.20
N GLU A 245 -18.83 10.08 -23.84
CA GLU A 245 -19.72 11.15 -24.33
C GLU A 245 -20.56 11.80 -23.23
N GLU A 246 -20.64 11.25 -22.03
CA GLU A 246 -21.45 11.76 -20.93
C GLU A 246 -20.63 12.61 -19.95
N LYS A 247 -21.12 13.83 -19.64
CA LYS A 247 -20.62 14.60 -18.49
C LYS A 247 -20.96 13.83 -17.21
N PRO A 248 -19.95 13.33 -16.48
CA PRO A 248 -20.21 12.57 -15.27
C PRO A 248 -20.88 13.46 -14.20
N PRO A 249 -21.77 12.88 -13.38
CA PRO A 249 -22.32 13.59 -12.23
C PRO A 249 -21.19 14.00 -11.28
N PRO A 250 -21.38 15.07 -10.50
CA PRO A 250 -20.36 15.49 -9.53
C PRO A 250 -20.03 14.35 -8.56
N PHE A 251 -18.79 13.87 -8.60
CA PHE A 251 -18.31 12.81 -7.75
C PHE A 251 -18.08 13.33 -6.33
N SER A 252 -18.45 12.54 -5.34
CA SER A 252 -17.99 12.74 -3.99
C SER A 252 -17.79 11.38 -3.30
N LEU A 253 -16.77 11.26 -2.46
CA LEU A 253 -16.55 10.10 -1.59
C LEU A 253 -17.81 9.80 -0.75
N ARG A 254 -18.61 10.82 -0.45
CA ARG A 254 -19.90 10.71 0.23
C ARG A 254 -20.91 9.90 -0.60
N THR A 255 -20.93 10.06 -1.93
CA THR A 255 -21.83 9.31 -2.83
C THR A 255 -21.43 7.83 -2.89
N LEU A 256 -20.13 7.54 -3.06
CA LEU A 256 -19.61 6.17 -3.02
C LEU A 256 -19.92 5.46 -1.69
N ARG A 257 -19.79 6.18 -0.58
CA ARG A 257 -20.08 5.64 0.74
C ARG A 257 -21.57 5.33 0.91
N ARG A 258 -22.47 6.15 0.36
CA ARG A 258 -23.92 5.91 0.36
C ARG A 258 -24.33 4.71 -0.49
N GLU A 259 -23.70 4.49 -1.60
CA GLU A 259 -24.01 3.37 -2.51
C GLU A 259 -23.45 2.03 -1.99
N ARG A 260 -22.29 2.04 -1.29
CA ARG A 260 -21.64 0.83 -0.76
C ARG A 260 -22.14 0.40 0.62
N VAL A 261 -22.52 1.33 1.45
CA VAL A 261 -23.13 1.03 2.76
C VAL A 261 -24.63 1.01 2.54
N GLY A 262 -25.15 -0.14 2.15
CA GLY A 262 -26.59 -0.36 2.20
C GLY A 262 -27.11 0.05 3.57
N LYS A 263 -28.28 0.66 3.64
CA LYS A 263 -29.07 1.18 4.77
C LYS A 263 -28.77 0.59 6.18
N THR A 264 -27.54 0.58 6.61
CA THR A 264 -27.18 0.49 8.01
C THR A 264 -27.28 1.89 8.57
N ASP A 265 -28.05 2.06 9.65
CA ASP A 265 -28.25 3.29 10.41
C ASP A 265 -26.92 3.87 10.95
N LEU A 266 -26.07 4.32 10.04
CA LEU A 266 -25.02 5.26 10.41
C LEU A 266 -25.71 6.61 10.60
N ARG A 267 -25.70 7.11 11.84
CA ARG A 267 -26.13 8.48 12.14
C ARG A 267 -25.58 9.42 11.06
N PRO A 268 -26.37 10.38 10.57
CA PRO A 268 -25.91 11.31 9.57
C PRO A 268 -24.60 11.95 10.04
N LEU A 269 -23.59 11.93 9.18
CA LEU A 269 -22.39 12.74 9.37
C LEU A 269 -22.87 14.18 9.54
N VAL A 270 -22.54 14.81 10.64
CA VAL A 270 -22.74 16.25 10.80
C VAL A 270 -21.98 16.93 9.65
N ASP A 271 -22.66 17.79 8.91
CA ASP A 271 -22.06 18.43 7.73
C ASP A 271 -20.85 19.25 8.18
N ALA A 272 -19.74 19.16 7.47
CA ALA A 272 -18.55 19.97 7.78
C ALA A 272 -18.88 21.47 7.77
N ASP A 273 -19.85 21.87 6.93
CA ASP A 273 -20.36 23.24 6.87
C ASP A 273 -21.22 23.61 8.09
N GLU A 274 -21.92 22.66 8.74
CA GLU A 274 -22.60 22.89 10.02
C GLU A 274 -21.60 23.06 11.19
N ILE A 275 -20.46 22.37 11.16
CA ILE A 275 -19.39 22.54 12.15
C ILE A 275 -18.68 23.87 11.93
N ALA A 276 -18.46 24.28 10.68
CA ALA A 276 -17.84 25.56 10.34
C ALA A 276 -18.76 26.77 10.59
N ALA A 277 -20.09 26.55 10.62
CA ALA A 277 -21.07 27.62 10.83
C ALA A 277 -21.23 28.05 12.29
N ASP A 278 -20.71 27.28 13.25
CA ASP A 278 -20.73 27.66 14.69
C ASP A 278 -19.33 27.66 15.30
N PRO A 279 -18.54 28.72 15.08
CA PRO A 279 -17.21 28.87 15.65
C PRO A 279 -17.19 28.99 17.19
N GLY A 280 -18.37 29.01 17.83
CA GLY A 280 -18.53 29.07 19.29
C GLY A 280 -18.86 27.73 19.95
N ARG A 281 -19.04 26.64 19.21
CA ARG A 281 -19.35 25.32 19.78
C ARG A 281 -18.13 24.72 20.46
N SER A 282 -18.06 24.83 21.77
CA SER A 282 -17.04 24.16 22.55
C SER A 282 -17.34 22.65 22.63
N LEU A 283 -16.29 21.83 22.41
CA LEU A 283 -16.41 20.37 22.56
C LEU A 283 -16.77 20.00 24.02
N LEU A 284 -17.73 19.10 24.19
CA LEU A 284 -17.97 18.43 25.46
C LEU A 284 -16.82 17.42 25.67
N LEU A 285 -16.06 17.63 26.71
CA LEU A 285 -14.89 16.82 27.02
C LEU A 285 -15.13 16.02 28.30
N PRO A 286 -14.72 14.72 28.35
CA PRO A 286 -14.74 13.98 29.60
C PRO A 286 -13.82 14.67 30.63
N THR A 287 -14.16 14.57 31.93
CA THR A 287 -13.23 15.01 32.98
C THR A 287 -12.00 14.09 33.02
N ALA A 288 -10.89 14.58 33.60
CA ALA A 288 -9.71 13.73 33.79
C ALA A 288 -10.04 12.51 34.69
N ASP A 289 -10.86 12.73 35.73
CA ASP A 289 -11.31 11.65 36.62
C ASP A 289 -12.16 10.60 35.88
N ALA A 290 -13.03 11.03 34.97
CA ALA A 290 -13.84 10.10 34.16
C ALA A 290 -12.96 9.23 33.24
N VAL A 291 -11.92 9.82 32.66
CA VAL A 291 -10.94 9.09 31.85
C VAL A 291 -10.16 8.11 32.73
N ALA A 292 -9.69 8.53 33.89
CA ALA A 292 -8.95 7.66 34.81
C ALA A 292 -9.80 6.50 35.34
N GLN A 293 -11.07 6.78 35.74
CA GLN A 293 -12.02 5.76 36.19
C GLN A 293 -12.32 4.69 35.12
N ALA A 294 -12.34 5.07 33.84
CA ALA A 294 -12.58 4.13 32.77
C ALA A 294 -11.49 3.05 32.64
N PHE A 295 -10.28 3.32 33.15
CA PHE A 295 -9.14 2.39 33.20
C PHE A 295 -8.99 1.68 34.56
N THR A 296 -9.95 1.76 35.46
CA THR A 296 -9.94 0.90 36.67
C THR A 296 -10.46 -0.51 36.33
N ALA A 297 -10.28 -1.46 37.25
CA ALA A 297 -10.77 -2.82 37.07
C ALA A 297 -12.31 -2.87 36.89
N GLU A 298 -13.05 -2.00 37.58
CA GLU A 298 -14.50 -1.84 37.46
C GLU A 298 -14.92 -0.88 36.33
N GLY A 299 -13.94 -0.25 35.66
CA GLY A 299 -14.19 0.69 34.57
C GLY A 299 -14.48 0.00 33.25
N VAL A 300 -14.88 0.82 32.25
CA VAL A 300 -15.25 0.30 30.91
C VAL A 300 -14.12 -0.50 30.28
N VAL A 301 -12.86 -0.05 30.40
CA VAL A 301 -11.72 -0.77 29.85
C VAL A 301 -11.44 -2.05 30.63
N GLY A 302 -11.47 -2.01 31.96
CA GLY A 302 -11.26 -3.19 32.79
C GLY A 302 -12.27 -4.30 32.52
N SER A 303 -13.53 -3.93 32.27
CA SER A 303 -14.61 -4.90 31.99
C SER A 303 -14.47 -5.64 30.64
N LEU A 304 -13.55 -5.22 29.76
CA LEU A 304 -13.29 -5.90 28.49
C LEU A 304 -12.33 -7.08 28.61
N TYR A 305 -11.68 -7.24 29.76
CA TYR A 305 -10.64 -8.26 29.97
C TYR A 305 -10.93 -9.11 31.21
N GLU A 306 -10.72 -10.41 31.12
CA GLU A 306 -10.90 -11.35 32.26
C GLU A 306 -9.85 -11.10 33.35
N GLU A 307 -8.61 -10.81 32.94
CA GLU A 307 -7.52 -10.42 33.83
C GLU A 307 -7.03 -9.02 33.41
N TYR A 308 -7.45 -7.99 34.14
CA TYR A 308 -7.08 -6.61 33.85
C TYR A 308 -6.17 -6.05 34.92
N GLU A 309 -5.01 -5.53 34.48
CA GLU A 309 -4.09 -4.78 35.31
C GLU A 309 -4.05 -3.31 34.85
N GLN A 310 -4.40 -2.41 35.76
CA GLN A 310 -4.34 -0.97 35.50
C GLN A 310 -2.88 -0.50 35.39
N ARG A 311 -2.56 0.18 34.30
CA ARG A 311 -1.22 0.72 34.01
C ARG A 311 -1.22 2.23 34.07
N GLY A 312 -0.42 2.80 34.93
CA GLY A 312 -0.33 4.25 35.13
C GLY A 312 0.04 5.02 33.86
N GLU A 313 0.95 4.45 33.06
CA GLU A 313 1.38 5.05 31.78
C GLU A 313 0.25 5.09 30.77
N GLN A 314 -0.64 4.09 30.76
CA GLN A 314 -1.81 4.06 29.89
C GLN A 314 -2.80 5.17 30.26
N VAL A 315 -3.07 5.35 31.55
CA VAL A 315 -3.94 6.42 32.04
C VAL A 315 -3.34 7.80 31.73
N ALA A 316 -2.06 7.99 32.00
CA ALA A 316 -1.37 9.26 31.71
C ALA A 316 -1.41 9.61 30.21
N MET A 317 -1.25 8.60 29.32
CA MET A 317 -1.39 8.80 27.88
C MET A 317 -2.82 9.18 27.51
N ALA A 318 -3.84 8.54 28.08
CA ALA A 318 -5.24 8.84 27.80
C ALA A 318 -5.62 10.27 28.25
N GLU A 319 -5.12 10.71 29.39
CA GLU A 319 -5.28 12.08 29.87
C GLU A 319 -4.57 13.11 28.97
N ALA A 320 -3.37 12.78 28.49
CA ALA A 320 -2.64 13.62 27.54
C ALA A 320 -3.41 13.79 26.23
N VAL A 321 -3.98 12.71 25.69
CA VAL A 321 -4.84 12.74 24.49
C VAL A 321 -6.09 13.59 24.73
N ARG A 322 -6.80 13.39 25.83
CA ARG A 322 -7.95 14.23 26.23
C ARG A 322 -7.57 15.72 26.31
N ASN A 323 -6.41 16.03 26.90
CA ASN A 323 -5.93 17.39 27.03
C ASN A 323 -5.51 18.01 25.69
N ALA A 324 -5.01 17.21 24.74
CA ALA A 324 -4.72 17.67 23.39
C ALA A 324 -5.99 18.09 22.64
N PHE A 325 -7.08 17.31 22.73
CA PHE A 325 -8.39 17.69 22.21
C PHE A 325 -8.88 18.99 22.88
N ALA A 326 -8.78 19.09 24.21
CA ALA A 326 -9.22 20.27 24.96
C ALA A 326 -8.55 21.56 24.52
N ARG A 327 -7.31 21.48 24.05
CA ARG A 327 -6.48 22.65 23.70
C ARG A 327 -6.32 22.81 22.17
N SER A 328 -6.95 21.97 21.37
CA SER A 328 -6.77 21.91 19.91
C SER A 328 -5.27 21.90 19.53
N ARG A 329 -4.49 21.03 20.18
CA ARG A 329 -3.04 20.95 19.99
C ARG A 329 -2.62 19.59 19.48
N ASN A 330 -1.60 19.56 18.64
CA ASN A 330 -0.91 18.34 18.26
C ASN A 330 -0.21 17.73 19.47
N LEU A 331 -0.28 16.40 19.58
CA LEU A 331 0.37 15.63 20.62
C LEU A 331 1.21 14.52 19.97
N MET A 332 2.48 14.44 20.38
CA MET A 332 3.36 13.31 20.02
C MET A 332 3.64 12.56 21.33
N VAL A 333 3.43 11.23 21.30
CA VAL A 333 3.65 10.36 22.45
C VAL A 333 4.53 9.20 22.03
N GLU A 334 5.62 9.00 22.77
CA GLU A 334 6.43 7.79 22.70
C GLU A 334 6.08 6.91 23.90
N ALA A 335 5.73 5.64 23.63
CA ALA A 335 5.40 4.68 24.66
C ALA A 335 5.89 3.29 24.26
N GLY A 336 6.41 2.52 25.23
CA GLY A 336 6.92 1.16 25.01
C GLY A 336 5.86 0.18 24.48
N THR A 337 6.30 -0.99 24.03
CA THR A 337 5.39 -2.08 23.67
C THR A 337 4.67 -2.60 24.92
N GLY A 338 3.40 -3.01 24.77
CA GLY A 338 2.63 -3.57 25.88
C GLY A 338 1.93 -2.57 26.82
N VAL A 339 2.16 -1.27 26.67
CA VAL A 339 1.52 -0.22 27.52
C VAL A 339 0.01 -0.08 27.28
N GLY A 340 -0.53 -0.69 26.21
CA GLY A 340 -1.96 -0.56 25.86
C GLY A 340 -2.27 0.76 25.15
N LYS A 341 -1.38 1.24 24.28
CA LYS A 341 -1.49 2.50 23.54
C LYS A 341 -2.83 2.68 22.82
N SER A 342 -3.33 1.62 22.16
CA SER A 342 -4.56 1.70 21.39
C SER A 342 -5.74 2.15 22.25
N MET A 343 -5.97 1.52 23.40
CA MET A 343 -7.04 1.91 24.32
C MET A 343 -6.83 3.31 24.89
N ALA A 344 -5.57 3.72 25.12
CA ALA A 344 -5.26 5.03 25.69
C ALA A 344 -5.66 6.20 24.78
N TYR A 345 -5.61 6.05 23.45
CA TYR A 345 -6.10 7.11 22.55
C TYR A 345 -7.53 6.87 22.07
N LEU A 346 -7.98 5.62 21.94
CA LEU A 346 -9.33 5.31 21.46
C LEU A 346 -10.41 5.72 22.46
N LEU A 347 -10.21 5.44 23.75
CA LEU A 347 -11.22 5.73 24.77
C LEU A 347 -11.60 7.20 24.83
N PRO A 348 -10.68 8.16 25.04
CA PRO A 348 -11.03 9.58 25.05
C PRO A 348 -11.60 10.04 23.70
N ALA A 349 -11.07 9.54 22.57
CA ALA A 349 -11.58 9.85 21.24
C ALA A 349 -13.02 9.37 21.04
N ALA A 350 -13.35 8.15 21.47
CA ALA A 350 -14.68 7.58 21.38
C ALA A 350 -15.70 8.34 22.25
N ILE A 351 -15.31 8.71 23.47
CA ILE A 351 -16.17 9.52 24.36
C ILE A 351 -16.46 10.87 23.72
N ILE A 352 -15.43 11.57 23.24
CA ILE A 352 -15.56 12.87 22.59
C ILE A 352 -16.44 12.75 21.33
N ALA A 353 -16.21 11.75 20.50
CA ALA A 353 -17.01 11.51 19.29
C ALA A 353 -18.48 11.30 19.62
N ARG A 354 -18.76 10.44 20.60
CA ARG A 354 -20.14 10.13 21.05
C ARG A 354 -20.85 11.36 21.63
N ASP A 355 -20.19 12.06 22.55
CA ASP A 355 -20.83 13.14 23.33
C ASP A 355 -21.05 14.40 22.49
N ASN A 356 -20.28 14.58 21.42
CA ASN A 356 -20.40 15.71 20.51
C ASN A 356 -21.08 15.36 19.16
N GLY A 357 -21.34 14.09 18.87
CA GLY A 357 -21.89 13.67 17.58
C GLY A 357 -20.93 13.88 16.39
N ILE A 358 -19.62 13.89 16.63
CA ILE A 358 -18.58 14.09 15.62
C ILE A 358 -17.88 12.78 15.27
N ASN A 359 -17.18 12.76 14.13
CA ASN A 359 -16.32 11.65 13.76
C ASN A 359 -14.88 11.91 14.20
N VAL A 360 -14.23 10.85 14.67
CA VAL A 360 -12.80 10.85 14.94
C VAL A 360 -12.13 9.84 14.02
N GLY A 361 -11.15 10.28 13.23
CA GLY A 361 -10.37 9.43 12.36
C GLY A 361 -9.18 8.84 13.11
N VAL A 362 -8.97 7.52 12.96
CA VAL A 362 -7.78 6.83 13.46
C VAL A 362 -7.07 6.21 12.28
N ALA A 363 -5.77 6.53 12.12
CA ALA A 363 -4.91 5.95 11.12
C ALA A 363 -3.85 5.05 11.77
N THR A 364 -3.65 3.87 11.20
CA THR A 364 -2.63 2.91 11.66
C THR A 364 -1.69 2.55 10.51
N LYS A 365 -0.46 2.14 10.86
CA LYS A 365 0.54 1.78 9.86
C LYS A 365 0.27 0.43 9.20
N THR A 366 -0.38 -0.51 9.90
CA THR A 366 -0.57 -1.88 9.42
C THR A 366 -2.02 -2.33 9.56
N ASN A 367 -2.46 -3.22 8.65
CA ASN A 367 -3.79 -3.85 8.72
C ASN A 367 -3.98 -4.64 10.03
N ALA A 368 -2.94 -5.31 10.51
CA ALA A 368 -3.00 -6.05 11.79
C ALA A 368 -3.35 -5.15 12.99
N LEU A 369 -2.89 -3.89 13.00
CA LEU A 369 -3.29 -2.91 14.01
C LEU A 369 -4.71 -2.40 13.79
N LEU A 370 -5.15 -2.30 12.53
CA LEU A 370 -6.51 -1.90 12.20
C LEU A 370 -7.54 -2.96 12.64
N ASP A 371 -7.21 -4.24 12.48
CA ASP A 371 -8.06 -5.36 12.89
C ASP A 371 -8.18 -5.51 14.43
N GLN A 372 -7.27 -4.88 15.19
CA GLN A 372 -7.28 -4.84 16.65
C GLN A 372 -8.06 -3.66 17.24
N LEU A 373 -8.42 -2.68 16.42
CA LEU A 373 -9.17 -1.47 16.81
C LEU A 373 -10.69 -1.63 16.59
#